data_b5d45d1c99f1bb60e1c174037762904a
#
_entry.id   b5d45d1c99f1bb60e1c174037762904a
#
_cell.length_a   1.000
_cell.length_b   1.000
_cell.length_c   1.000
_cell.angle_alpha   90.00
_cell.angle_beta   90.00
_cell.angle_gamma   90.00
#
_symmetry.space_group_name_H-M   'P 1'
#
loop_
_entity.id
_entity.type
_entity.pdbx_description
1 polymer ?
#
loop_
_entity_poly.entity_id
_entity_poly.type
_entity_poly.pdbx_seq_one_letter_code
_entity_poly.pdbx_strand_id
1 'polypeptide(L)'
;MATNIPPHNLTETISACLALIDHPEVSLDELIQLLPGPDFPTSGIINGSRGIREAYETGRGRVHVRARVDVETIERNDRTALVAVELPYQVNKARLLEKIAQLVRDKRLEGISGLRDESDKSGMRMVIELKKGESPEVVLNNLYQHTQMQTVFGINLVALRNNQPRLFNLRELLDDFVLHRREVVTRRTLFDLRKARARAHILEGLSVALANLDPVIELIKKAANPADARSQLLAQSWNPGVVSQMLIASKVEESAVDDIASDYGMVEDGYRLSEVQA
;
A
#
# COMPACT_ATOMS: atom_id res chain seq x y z
N MET A 1 9.87 7.65 9.26
CA MET A 1 8.68 6.85 9.57
C MET A 1 8.26 7.14 11.00
N ALA A 2 6.97 7.32 11.23
CA ALA A 2 6.42 7.56 12.56
C ALA A 2 6.26 6.27 13.40
N THR A 3 6.46 5.10 12.78
CA THR A 3 6.29 3.78 13.40
C THR A 3 7.56 2.95 13.23
N ASN A 4 7.77 2.00 14.13
CA ASN A 4 8.88 1.04 14.05
C ASN A 4 8.51 -0.19 13.20
N ILE A 5 7.58 -0.05 12.26
CA ILE A 5 7.34 -1.04 11.21
C ILE A 5 8.41 -0.83 10.14
N PRO A 6 9.30 -1.81 9.91
CA PRO A 6 10.34 -1.67 8.90
C PRO A 6 9.73 -1.69 7.48
N PRO A 7 10.34 -1.03 6.51
CA PRO A 7 9.95 -1.16 5.12
C PRO A 7 10.20 -2.58 4.62
N HIS A 8 9.36 -3.04 3.69
CA HIS A 8 9.46 -4.33 3.04
C HIS A 8 9.39 -4.19 1.54
N ASN A 9 9.91 -5.15 0.82
CA ASN A 9 9.82 -5.20 -0.63
C ASN A 9 8.36 -5.35 -1.07
N LEU A 10 7.92 -4.48 -1.99
CA LEU A 10 6.52 -4.45 -2.42
C LEU A 10 6.10 -5.73 -3.14
N THR A 11 6.98 -6.27 -3.99
CA THR A 11 6.70 -7.50 -4.75
C THR A 11 6.55 -8.69 -3.81
N GLU A 12 7.46 -8.84 -2.84
CA GLU A 12 7.40 -9.89 -1.83
C GLU A 12 6.14 -9.79 -0.96
N THR A 13 5.79 -8.57 -0.53
CA THR A 13 4.58 -8.32 0.26
C THR A 13 3.31 -8.66 -0.52
N ILE A 14 3.24 -8.30 -1.81
CA ILE A 14 2.11 -8.65 -2.67
C ILE A 14 2.04 -10.17 -2.86
N SER A 15 3.17 -10.85 -3.07
CA SER A 15 3.22 -12.31 -3.20
C SER A 15 2.70 -13.00 -1.93
N ALA A 16 3.06 -12.51 -0.75
CA ALA A 16 2.54 -13.02 0.51
C ALA A 16 1.02 -12.79 0.65
N CYS A 17 0.51 -11.62 0.23
CA CYS A 17 -0.94 -11.34 0.22
C CYS A 17 -1.69 -12.26 -0.76
N LEU A 18 -1.14 -12.51 -1.95
CA LEU A 18 -1.75 -13.42 -2.94
C LEU A 18 -1.79 -14.85 -2.41
N ALA A 19 -0.70 -15.34 -1.84
CA ALA A 19 -0.66 -16.66 -1.22
C ALA A 19 -1.72 -16.82 -0.11
N LEU A 20 -1.97 -15.77 0.67
CA LEU A 20 -3.00 -15.77 1.71
C LEU A 20 -4.43 -15.77 1.14
N ILE A 21 -4.66 -15.12 -0.02
CA ILE A 21 -5.95 -15.11 -0.70
C ILE A 21 -6.24 -16.49 -1.31
N ASP A 22 -5.24 -17.10 -1.97
CA ASP A 22 -5.38 -18.39 -2.65
C ASP A 22 -5.44 -19.55 -1.65
N HIS A 23 -4.68 -19.45 -0.55
CA HIS A 23 -4.56 -20.47 0.50
C HIS A 23 -4.72 -19.84 1.89
N PRO A 24 -5.94 -19.66 2.41
CA PRO A 24 -6.19 -19.03 3.71
C PRO A 24 -5.51 -19.73 4.89
N GLU A 25 -5.14 -21.01 4.74
CA GLU A 25 -4.46 -21.82 5.77
C GLU A 25 -2.91 -21.79 5.65
N VAL A 26 -2.36 -20.90 4.81
CA VAL A 26 -0.91 -20.76 4.63
C VAL A 26 -0.20 -20.56 5.98
N SER A 27 0.88 -21.30 6.24
CA SER A 27 1.62 -21.21 7.48
C SER A 27 2.51 -19.96 7.54
N LEU A 28 2.92 -19.57 8.77
CA LEU A 28 3.87 -18.46 8.94
C LEU A 28 5.23 -18.76 8.28
N ASP A 29 5.67 -20.00 8.29
CA ASP A 29 6.94 -20.41 7.68
C ASP A 29 6.91 -20.25 6.15
N GLU A 30 5.80 -20.55 5.51
CA GLU A 30 5.59 -20.29 4.08
C GLU A 30 5.53 -18.79 3.77
N LEU A 31 4.86 -17.99 4.62
CA LEU A 31 4.87 -16.53 4.48
C LEU A 31 6.28 -15.94 4.62
N ILE A 32 7.11 -16.49 5.53
CA ILE A 32 8.52 -16.07 5.69
C ILE A 32 9.36 -16.41 4.46
N GLN A 33 9.05 -17.49 3.73
CA GLN A 33 9.73 -17.80 2.46
C GLN A 33 9.41 -16.78 1.37
N LEU A 34 8.19 -16.26 1.34
CA LEU A 34 7.76 -15.24 0.38
C LEU A 34 8.20 -13.82 0.79
N LEU A 35 8.30 -13.56 2.09
CA LEU A 35 8.69 -12.28 2.68
C LEU A 35 9.81 -12.49 3.70
N PRO A 36 11.06 -12.69 3.24
CA PRO A 36 12.17 -13.14 4.09
C PRO A 36 12.63 -12.11 5.12
N GLY A 37 12.34 -10.82 4.90
CA GLY A 37 12.72 -9.79 5.87
C GLY A 37 12.48 -8.36 5.40
N PRO A 38 12.84 -7.38 6.24
CA PRO A 38 12.81 -5.98 5.90
C PRO A 38 13.74 -5.64 4.72
N ASP A 39 13.29 -4.70 3.88
CA ASP A 39 14.04 -4.11 2.77
C ASP A 39 14.25 -2.62 3.02
N PHE A 40 15.41 -2.27 3.55
CA PHE A 40 15.72 -0.89 3.90
C PHE A 40 16.16 -0.08 2.66
N PRO A 41 15.69 1.18 2.49
CA PRO A 41 16.02 2.00 1.32
C PRO A 41 17.52 2.37 1.21
N THR A 42 18.28 2.24 2.30
CA THR A 42 19.73 2.45 2.32
C THR A 42 20.50 1.14 2.24
N SER A 43 19.81 0.04 1.94
CA SER A 43 20.36 -1.32 1.91
C SER A 43 21.02 -1.72 3.25
N GLY A 44 22.22 -2.27 3.23
CA GLY A 44 22.91 -2.78 4.42
C GLY A 44 22.63 -4.27 4.63
N ILE A 45 23.33 -4.85 5.59
CA ILE A 45 23.28 -6.29 5.87
C ILE A 45 22.56 -6.53 7.19
N ILE A 46 21.46 -7.28 7.16
CA ILE A 46 20.83 -7.77 8.39
C ILE A 46 21.62 -8.97 8.91
N ASN A 47 22.15 -8.84 10.11
CA ASN A 47 22.95 -9.88 10.73
C ASN A 47 22.09 -10.82 11.58
N GLY A 48 21.78 -11.98 11.02
CA GLY A 48 20.97 -13.02 11.64
C GLY A 48 19.46 -12.88 11.38
N SER A 49 18.77 -14.02 11.24
CA SER A 49 17.33 -14.09 10.91
C SER A 49 16.43 -14.20 12.15
N ARG A 50 16.98 -14.51 13.33
CA ARG A 50 16.20 -14.76 14.56
C ARG A 50 15.28 -13.59 14.92
N GLY A 51 15.81 -12.35 14.84
CA GLY A 51 15.02 -11.17 15.20
C GLY A 51 13.90 -10.86 14.21
N ILE A 52 14.04 -11.26 12.93
CA ILE A 52 12.98 -11.17 11.91
C ILE A 52 11.87 -12.15 12.26
N ARG A 53 12.23 -13.42 12.50
CA ARG A 53 11.26 -14.47 12.86
C ARG A 53 10.49 -14.10 14.11
N GLU A 54 11.17 -13.65 15.16
CA GLU A 54 10.55 -13.20 16.41
C GLU A 54 9.56 -12.04 16.15
N ALA A 55 9.94 -11.08 15.30
CA ALA A 55 9.06 -9.97 14.93
C ALA A 55 7.81 -10.42 14.18
N TYR A 56 7.94 -11.39 13.28
CA TYR A 56 6.82 -11.91 12.50
C TYR A 56 5.89 -12.81 13.33
N GLU A 57 6.41 -13.51 14.32
CA GLU A 57 5.64 -14.34 15.24
C GLU A 57 4.90 -13.51 16.30
N THR A 58 5.58 -12.51 16.88
CA THR A 58 5.10 -11.82 18.09
C THR A 58 4.71 -10.36 17.86
N GLY A 59 5.04 -9.80 16.68
CA GLY A 59 4.91 -8.38 16.39
C GLY A 59 6.07 -7.52 16.92
N ARG A 60 7.03 -8.10 17.66
CA ARG A 60 8.20 -7.42 18.21
C ARG A 60 9.47 -8.21 17.96
N GLY A 61 10.53 -7.52 17.53
CA GLY A 61 11.83 -8.14 17.32
C GLY A 61 12.94 -7.11 17.23
N ARG A 62 14.19 -7.59 17.26
CA ARG A 62 15.38 -6.75 17.12
C ARG A 62 16.26 -7.31 16.02
N VAL A 63 16.56 -6.48 15.02
CA VAL A 63 17.47 -6.83 13.94
C VAL A 63 18.71 -5.96 14.00
N HIS A 64 19.88 -6.59 13.82
CA HIS A 64 21.15 -5.89 13.73
C HIS A 64 21.42 -5.57 12.26
N VAL A 65 21.47 -4.30 11.93
CA VAL A 65 21.78 -3.82 10.56
C VAL A 65 23.20 -3.31 10.54
N ARG A 66 24.01 -3.85 9.62
CA ARG A 66 25.42 -3.49 9.41
C ARG A 66 25.61 -2.76 8.11
N ALA A 67 26.58 -1.85 8.11
CA ALA A 67 27.12 -1.29 6.89
C ALA A 67 27.73 -2.38 6.01
N ARG A 68 27.56 -2.27 4.69
CA ARG A 68 28.29 -3.09 3.74
C ARG A 68 29.64 -2.44 3.45
N VAL A 69 30.69 -3.19 3.69
CA VAL A 69 32.06 -2.70 3.61
C VAL A 69 32.87 -3.63 2.73
N ASP A 70 33.49 -3.06 1.71
CA ASP A 70 34.43 -3.74 0.83
C ASP A 70 35.86 -3.42 1.27
N VAL A 71 36.79 -4.34 1.04
CA VAL A 71 38.20 -4.16 1.36
C VAL A 71 38.96 -3.87 0.05
N GLU A 72 39.53 -2.69 -0.04
CA GLU A 72 40.32 -2.28 -1.24
C GLU A 72 41.78 -2.03 -0.89
N THR A 73 42.67 -2.29 -1.83
CA THR A 73 44.10 -1.94 -1.72
C THR A 73 44.36 -0.65 -2.47
N ILE A 74 44.93 0.35 -1.80
CA ILE A 74 45.29 1.63 -2.42
C ILE A 74 46.65 1.46 -3.09
N GLU A 75 46.66 1.37 -4.42
CA GLU A 75 47.85 1.12 -5.24
C GLU A 75 49.03 2.09 -4.95
N ARG A 76 48.71 3.33 -4.58
CA ARG A 76 49.68 4.42 -4.40
C ARG A 76 50.60 4.23 -3.19
N ASN A 77 50.18 3.52 -2.16
CA ASN A 77 50.91 3.39 -0.88
C ASN A 77 50.92 1.97 -0.31
N ASP A 78 50.46 0.97 -1.05
CA ASP A 78 50.32 -0.41 -0.61
C ASP A 78 49.60 -0.51 0.78
N ARG A 79 48.53 0.32 0.93
CA ARG A 79 47.70 0.37 2.14
C ARG A 79 46.34 -0.19 1.83
N THR A 80 45.78 -0.87 2.82
CA THR A 80 44.42 -1.36 2.75
C THR A 80 43.44 -0.27 3.24
N ALA A 81 42.28 -0.17 2.59
CA ALA A 81 41.20 0.68 2.97
C ALA A 81 39.88 -0.13 3.14
N LEU A 82 39.10 0.24 4.10
CA LEU A 82 37.72 -0.22 4.26
C LEU A 82 36.81 0.81 3.57
N VAL A 83 36.04 0.37 2.59
CA VAL A 83 35.15 1.23 1.81
C VAL A 83 33.72 0.84 2.13
N ALA A 84 33.02 1.69 2.86
CA ALA A 84 31.60 1.49 3.12
C ALA A 84 30.76 2.06 1.96
N VAL A 85 30.02 1.17 1.30
CA VAL A 85 29.15 1.47 0.17
C VAL A 85 27.67 1.56 0.57
N GLU A 86 27.30 0.95 1.70
CA GLU A 86 25.95 1.02 2.26
C GLU A 86 26.03 1.27 3.78
N LEU A 87 25.08 2.05 4.31
CA LEU A 87 24.99 2.34 5.73
C LEU A 87 23.64 1.88 6.30
N PRO A 88 23.59 1.55 7.61
CA PRO A 88 22.33 1.22 8.26
C PRO A 88 21.32 2.36 8.11
N TYR A 89 20.05 1.98 8.05
CA TYR A 89 18.94 2.93 7.92
C TYR A 89 18.93 3.97 9.06
N GLN A 90 18.66 5.23 8.70
CA GLN A 90 18.65 6.39 9.60
C GLN A 90 20.03 6.81 10.16
N VAL A 91 21.12 6.27 9.68
CA VAL A 91 22.46 6.72 10.05
C VAL A 91 22.91 7.90 9.17
N ASN A 92 23.27 8.99 9.82
CA ASN A 92 23.83 10.15 9.11
C ASN A 92 25.33 9.95 8.86
N LYS A 93 25.75 9.92 7.60
CA LYS A 93 27.13 9.69 7.16
C LYS A 93 28.12 10.68 7.77
N ALA A 94 27.83 11.99 7.75
CA ALA A 94 28.72 13.02 8.25
C ALA A 94 28.98 12.86 9.76
N ARG A 95 27.90 12.65 10.54
CA ARG A 95 28.02 12.39 12.00
C ARG A 95 28.77 11.10 12.29
N LEU A 96 28.60 10.08 11.46
CA LEU A 96 29.33 8.81 11.59
C LEU A 96 30.84 9.05 11.38
N LEU A 97 31.25 9.78 10.34
CA LEU A 97 32.64 10.12 10.07
C LEU A 97 33.25 10.95 11.21
N GLU A 98 32.55 11.96 11.69
CA GLU A 98 32.96 12.77 12.85
C GLU A 98 33.16 11.91 14.10
N LYS A 99 32.25 10.98 14.36
CA LYS A 99 32.33 10.05 15.50
C LYS A 99 33.52 9.11 15.38
N ILE A 100 33.78 8.56 14.20
CA ILE A 100 34.97 7.71 13.93
C ILE A 100 36.23 8.53 14.16
N ALA A 101 36.33 9.74 13.60
CA ALA A 101 37.48 10.63 13.79
C ALA A 101 37.73 11.00 15.25
N GLN A 102 36.65 11.20 16.04
CA GLN A 102 36.74 11.43 17.48
C GLN A 102 37.32 10.21 18.21
N LEU A 103 36.79 9.02 17.93
CA LEU A 103 37.23 7.77 18.57
C LEU A 103 38.70 7.44 18.24
N VAL A 104 39.17 7.79 17.04
CA VAL A 104 40.58 7.66 16.65
C VAL A 104 41.45 8.64 17.44
N ARG A 105 41.04 9.91 17.59
CA ARG A 105 41.75 10.91 18.42
C ARG A 105 41.82 10.52 19.90
N ASP A 106 40.75 9.94 20.41
CA ASP A 106 40.63 9.47 21.79
C ASP A 106 41.35 8.12 22.03
N LYS A 107 42.03 7.60 20.98
CA LYS A 107 42.73 6.29 21.01
C LYS A 107 41.86 5.11 21.41
N ARG A 108 40.54 5.21 21.13
CA ARG A 108 39.57 4.13 21.35
C ARG A 108 39.41 3.23 20.13
N LEU A 109 39.73 3.76 18.95
CA LEU A 109 39.88 3.02 17.70
C LEU A 109 41.31 3.20 17.20
N GLU A 110 42.03 2.11 17.10
CA GLU A 110 43.38 2.06 16.57
C GLU A 110 43.38 1.50 15.14
N GLY A 111 44.50 1.59 14.46
CA GLY A 111 44.65 1.03 13.12
C GLY A 111 44.14 1.91 11.95
N ILE A 112 43.53 3.05 12.20
CA ILE A 112 43.06 3.97 11.18
C ILE A 112 44.06 5.08 10.95
N SER A 113 44.37 5.37 9.68
CA SER A 113 45.32 6.42 9.25
C SER A 113 44.61 7.64 8.64
N GLY A 114 43.48 7.45 7.98
CA GLY A 114 42.74 8.53 7.34
C GLY A 114 41.26 8.19 7.14
N LEU A 115 40.45 9.24 6.99
CA LEU A 115 39.01 9.15 6.71
C LEU A 115 38.66 10.09 5.59
N ARG A 116 37.97 9.61 4.55
CA ARG A 116 37.53 10.43 3.43
C ARG A 116 36.10 10.08 3.02
N ASP A 117 35.38 11.08 2.58
CA ASP A 117 34.10 10.92 1.90
C ASP A 117 34.31 11.12 0.40
N GLU A 118 34.20 10.05 -0.36
CA GLU A 118 34.34 10.03 -1.80
C GLU A 118 33.02 9.78 -2.51
N SER A 119 31.88 9.99 -1.79
CA SER A 119 30.56 9.81 -2.36
C SER A 119 30.28 10.81 -3.47
N ASP A 120 29.73 10.31 -4.57
CA ASP A 120 29.37 11.11 -5.74
C ASP A 120 27.94 10.72 -6.24
N LYS A 121 27.60 11.15 -7.45
CA LYS A 121 26.33 10.83 -8.10
C LYS A 121 26.14 9.34 -8.43
N SER A 122 27.23 8.54 -8.45
CA SER A 122 27.18 7.10 -8.72
C SER A 122 26.86 6.30 -7.45
N GLY A 123 27.04 6.89 -6.27
CA GLY A 123 26.71 6.22 -5.02
C GLY A 123 27.46 6.74 -3.80
N MET A 124 27.16 6.11 -2.68
CA MET A 124 27.84 6.38 -1.42
C MET A 124 29.20 5.64 -1.41
N ARG A 125 30.23 6.36 -0.99
CA ARG A 125 31.58 5.81 -0.83
C ARG A 125 32.30 6.49 0.34
N MET A 126 32.35 5.81 1.48
CA MET A 126 33.06 6.28 2.67
C MET A 126 34.33 5.45 2.85
N VAL A 127 35.48 6.07 2.71
CA VAL A 127 36.78 5.43 2.73
C VAL A 127 37.45 5.61 4.09
N ILE A 128 37.84 4.50 4.70
CA ILE A 128 38.56 4.42 5.98
C ILE A 128 39.95 3.79 5.66
N GLU A 129 40.98 4.58 5.62
CA GLU A 129 42.37 4.10 5.36
C GLU A 129 42.93 3.48 6.62
N LEU A 130 43.55 2.30 6.45
CA LEU A 130 44.21 1.59 7.54
C LEU A 130 45.70 1.95 7.62
N LYS A 131 46.31 1.78 8.78
CA LYS A 131 47.76 1.83 8.94
C LYS A 131 48.39 0.57 8.34
N LYS A 132 49.64 0.68 7.91
CA LYS A 132 50.36 -0.45 7.34
C LYS A 132 50.50 -1.60 8.36
N GLY A 133 50.09 -2.82 7.95
CA GLY A 133 50.21 -4.02 8.76
C GLY A 133 49.00 -4.31 9.65
N GLU A 134 47.95 -3.46 9.64
CA GLU A 134 46.70 -3.71 10.39
C GLU A 134 45.83 -4.69 9.66
N SER A 135 45.11 -5.54 10.43
CA SER A 135 44.11 -6.46 9.88
C SER A 135 42.78 -5.74 9.62
N PRO A 136 42.28 -5.73 8.36
CA PRO A 136 41.02 -5.11 8.02
C PRO A 136 39.83 -5.64 8.84
N GLU A 137 39.81 -6.95 9.09
CA GLU A 137 38.70 -7.60 9.80
C GLU A 137 38.63 -7.18 11.26
N VAL A 138 39.79 -7.03 11.93
CA VAL A 138 39.84 -6.59 13.33
C VAL A 138 39.36 -5.16 13.46
N VAL A 139 39.83 -4.26 12.58
CA VAL A 139 39.43 -2.85 12.58
C VAL A 139 37.94 -2.74 12.25
N LEU A 140 37.43 -3.51 11.29
CA LEU A 140 36.02 -3.53 10.91
C LEU A 140 35.13 -3.98 12.08
N ASN A 141 35.53 -5.03 12.79
CA ASN A 141 34.80 -5.51 13.98
C ASN A 141 34.77 -4.45 15.09
N ASN A 142 35.86 -3.73 15.32
CA ASN A 142 35.92 -2.62 16.27
C ASN A 142 35.01 -1.45 15.84
N LEU A 143 34.97 -1.16 14.54
CA LEU A 143 34.04 -0.16 13.98
C LEU A 143 32.58 -0.56 14.22
N TYR A 144 32.20 -1.81 13.99
CA TYR A 144 30.85 -2.30 14.28
C TYR A 144 30.49 -2.24 15.77
N GLN A 145 31.43 -2.46 16.66
CA GLN A 145 31.17 -2.42 18.11
C GLN A 145 31.06 -1.00 18.67
N HIS A 146 31.84 -0.06 18.14
CA HIS A 146 31.98 1.28 18.73
C HIS A 146 31.30 2.40 17.99
N THR A 147 30.72 2.10 16.80
CA THR A 147 30.12 3.13 15.94
C THR A 147 28.76 2.68 15.39
N GLN A 148 28.07 3.62 14.72
CA GLN A 148 26.80 3.36 14.04
C GLN A 148 26.98 2.62 12.70
N MET A 149 28.16 2.07 12.39
CA MET A 149 28.31 1.12 11.28
C MET A 149 27.51 -0.18 11.54
N GLN A 150 27.20 -0.47 12.78
CA GLN A 150 26.17 -1.43 13.18
C GLN A 150 25.15 -0.74 14.06
N THR A 151 23.88 -0.91 13.76
CA THR A 151 22.76 -0.40 14.57
C THR A 151 21.77 -1.51 14.88
N VAL A 152 20.98 -1.31 15.93
CA VAL A 152 19.86 -2.20 16.24
C VAL A 152 18.57 -1.51 15.84
N PHE A 153 17.83 -2.13 14.92
CA PHE A 153 16.49 -1.68 14.59
C PHE A 153 15.47 -2.50 15.39
N GLY A 154 14.71 -1.81 16.25
CA GLY A 154 13.62 -2.43 17.00
C GLY A 154 12.35 -2.48 16.18
N ILE A 155 11.97 -3.67 15.74
CA ILE A 155 10.71 -3.89 15.02
C ILE A 155 9.55 -3.87 16.02
N ASN A 156 8.48 -3.13 15.68
CA ASN A 156 7.25 -3.09 16.45
C ASN A 156 6.07 -2.91 15.48
N LEU A 157 5.34 -3.99 15.23
CA LEU A 157 4.24 -4.05 14.26
C LEU A 157 2.94 -3.54 14.89
N VAL A 158 2.90 -2.26 15.25
CA VAL A 158 1.70 -1.62 15.80
C VAL A 158 0.95 -0.90 14.70
N ALA A 159 -0.30 -1.30 14.47
CA ALA A 159 -1.21 -0.69 13.51
C ALA A 159 -2.57 -0.42 14.15
N LEU A 160 -3.46 0.26 13.41
CA LEU A 160 -4.81 0.55 13.86
C LEU A 160 -5.79 -0.48 13.29
N ARG A 161 -6.55 -1.12 14.18
CA ARG A 161 -7.72 -1.92 13.84
C ARG A 161 -8.94 -1.31 14.52
N ASN A 162 -9.95 -0.95 13.74
CA ASN A 162 -11.16 -0.27 14.25
C ASN A 162 -10.82 1.01 15.08
N ASN A 163 -9.86 1.81 14.60
CA ASN A 163 -9.34 3.02 15.26
C ASN A 163 -8.65 2.78 16.61
N GLN A 164 -8.34 1.54 16.96
CA GLN A 164 -7.60 1.21 18.19
C GLN A 164 -6.20 0.67 17.83
N PRO A 165 -5.14 1.16 18.51
CA PRO A 165 -3.79 0.64 18.30
C PRO A 165 -3.69 -0.79 18.84
N ARG A 166 -3.19 -1.70 18.01
CA ARG A 166 -2.95 -3.09 18.36
C ARG A 166 -1.59 -3.55 17.86
N LEU A 167 -0.95 -4.42 18.61
CA LEU A 167 0.22 -5.15 18.17
C LEU A 167 -0.23 -6.34 17.32
N PHE A 168 0.38 -6.48 16.14
CA PHE A 168 0.06 -7.54 15.17
C PHE A 168 1.26 -8.45 14.96
N ASN A 169 1.04 -9.70 14.70
CA ASN A 169 1.99 -10.56 14.02
C ASN A 169 1.89 -10.35 12.50
N LEU A 170 2.81 -10.95 11.72
CA LEU A 170 2.83 -10.75 10.26
C LEU A 170 1.53 -11.23 9.62
N ARG A 171 1.06 -12.43 9.98
CA ARG A 171 -0.16 -13.01 9.42
C ARG A 171 -1.39 -12.13 9.68
N GLU A 172 -1.61 -11.74 10.94
CA GLU A 172 -2.72 -10.87 11.32
C GLU A 172 -2.71 -9.54 10.56
N LEU A 173 -1.51 -8.97 10.32
CA LEU A 173 -1.38 -7.71 9.58
C LEU A 173 -1.78 -7.85 8.11
N LEU A 174 -1.39 -8.97 7.48
CA LEU A 174 -1.76 -9.27 6.09
C LEU A 174 -3.26 -9.62 5.98
N ASP A 175 -3.80 -10.41 6.91
CA ASP A 175 -5.23 -10.73 6.98
C ASP A 175 -6.09 -9.48 7.08
N ASP A 176 -5.75 -8.56 8.00
CA ASP A 176 -6.46 -7.30 8.18
C ASP A 176 -6.36 -6.38 6.94
N PHE A 177 -5.22 -6.38 6.26
CA PHE A 177 -5.07 -5.67 4.99
C PHE A 177 -6.00 -6.23 3.90
N VAL A 178 -6.02 -7.55 3.73
CA VAL A 178 -6.89 -8.22 2.74
C VAL A 178 -8.37 -7.97 3.06
N LEU A 179 -8.75 -8.08 4.33
CA LEU A 179 -10.12 -7.80 4.78
C LEU A 179 -10.52 -6.35 4.47
N HIS A 180 -9.68 -5.39 4.82
CA HIS A 180 -9.90 -3.97 4.52
C HIS A 180 -10.02 -3.70 3.01
N ARG A 181 -9.16 -4.32 2.20
CA ARG A 181 -9.23 -4.20 0.74
C ARG A 181 -10.55 -4.74 0.18
N ARG A 182 -11.01 -5.88 0.66
CA ARG A 182 -12.31 -6.46 0.29
C ARG A 182 -13.46 -5.49 0.60
N GLU A 183 -13.47 -4.92 1.81
CA GLU A 183 -14.45 -3.91 2.21
C GLU A 183 -14.45 -2.66 1.31
N VAL A 184 -13.25 -2.12 1.01
CA VAL A 184 -13.11 -0.95 0.13
C VAL A 184 -13.61 -1.24 -1.28
N VAL A 185 -13.28 -2.41 -1.84
CA VAL A 185 -13.76 -2.83 -3.17
C VAL A 185 -15.28 -2.95 -3.17
N THR A 186 -15.87 -3.60 -2.17
CA THR A 186 -17.32 -3.73 -2.04
C THR A 186 -18.00 -2.37 -1.98
N ARG A 187 -17.53 -1.45 -1.12
CA ARG A 187 -18.10 -0.09 -1.01
C ARG A 187 -17.99 0.69 -2.33
N ARG A 188 -16.86 0.59 -3.02
CA ARG A 188 -16.68 1.22 -4.33
C ARG A 188 -17.66 0.66 -5.36
N THR A 189 -17.77 -0.67 -5.44
CA THR A 189 -18.68 -1.33 -6.39
C THR A 189 -20.14 -0.95 -6.13
N LEU A 190 -20.56 -0.90 -4.85
CA LEU A 190 -21.91 -0.44 -4.48
C LEU A 190 -22.15 1.03 -4.87
N PHE A 191 -21.16 1.89 -4.70
CA PHE A 191 -21.26 3.28 -5.14
C PHE A 191 -21.42 3.40 -6.66
N ASP A 192 -20.58 2.68 -7.43
CA ASP A 192 -20.62 2.67 -8.88
C ASP A 192 -21.94 2.10 -9.40
N LEU A 193 -22.45 1.03 -8.75
CA LEU A 193 -23.76 0.44 -9.05
C LEU A 193 -24.89 1.45 -8.85
N ARG A 194 -24.91 2.16 -7.72
CA ARG A 194 -25.93 3.20 -7.44
C ARG A 194 -25.89 4.30 -8.51
N LYS A 195 -24.69 4.75 -8.88
CA LYS A 195 -24.49 5.78 -9.91
C LYS A 195 -24.98 5.30 -11.30
N ALA A 196 -24.64 4.06 -11.66
CA ALA A 196 -25.07 3.45 -12.91
C ALA A 196 -26.59 3.27 -12.95
N ARG A 197 -27.21 2.80 -11.87
CA ARG A 197 -28.69 2.66 -11.75
C ARG A 197 -29.38 4.01 -11.85
N ALA A 198 -28.89 5.05 -11.18
CA ALA A 198 -29.44 6.41 -11.32
C ALA A 198 -29.38 6.91 -12.77
N ARG A 199 -28.31 6.62 -13.48
CA ARG A 199 -28.21 6.98 -14.90
C ARG A 199 -29.14 6.15 -15.78
N ALA A 200 -29.25 4.85 -15.54
CA ALA A 200 -30.17 3.96 -16.23
C ALA A 200 -31.62 4.43 -16.05
N HIS A 201 -32.02 4.79 -14.84
CA HIS A 201 -33.35 5.30 -14.53
C HIS A 201 -33.72 6.55 -15.35
N ILE A 202 -32.78 7.50 -15.52
CA ILE A 202 -33.00 8.67 -16.39
C ILE A 202 -33.17 8.23 -17.87
N LEU A 203 -32.36 7.31 -18.34
CA LEU A 203 -32.41 6.79 -19.72
C LEU A 203 -33.70 6.02 -19.99
N GLU A 204 -34.22 5.29 -19.01
CA GLU A 204 -35.51 4.63 -19.07
C GLU A 204 -36.63 5.65 -19.30
N GLY A 205 -36.68 6.72 -18.51
CA GLY A 205 -37.65 7.80 -18.68
C GLY A 205 -37.59 8.47 -20.06
N LEU A 206 -36.36 8.74 -20.54
CA LEU A 206 -36.17 9.27 -21.89
C LEU A 206 -36.63 8.30 -22.99
N SER A 207 -36.38 7.00 -22.78
CA SER A 207 -36.85 5.98 -23.74
C SER A 207 -38.39 5.86 -23.77
N VAL A 208 -39.02 5.93 -22.60
CA VAL A 208 -40.50 6.00 -22.52
C VAL A 208 -41.04 7.26 -23.18
N ALA A 209 -40.43 8.44 -22.98
CA ALA A 209 -40.82 9.69 -23.62
C ALA A 209 -40.68 9.62 -25.15
N LEU A 210 -39.60 8.98 -25.66
CA LEU A 210 -39.43 8.76 -27.11
C LEU A 210 -40.48 7.80 -27.69
N ALA A 211 -40.86 6.76 -26.96
CA ALA A 211 -41.93 5.85 -27.38
C ALA A 211 -43.31 6.49 -27.41
N ASN A 212 -43.49 7.61 -26.68
CA ASN A 212 -44.75 8.36 -26.57
C ASN A 212 -44.58 9.84 -27.04
N LEU A 213 -43.77 10.08 -28.05
CA LEU A 213 -43.31 11.45 -28.43
C LEU A 213 -44.47 12.43 -28.68
N ASP A 214 -45.44 12.04 -29.50
CA ASP A 214 -46.56 12.93 -29.86
C ASP A 214 -47.43 13.29 -28.65
N PRO A 215 -47.91 12.33 -27.84
CA PRO A 215 -48.66 12.62 -26.62
C PRO A 215 -47.90 13.50 -25.62
N VAL A 216 -46.59 13.28 -25.44
CA VAL A 216 -45.76 14.08 -24.53
C VAL A 216 -45.64 15.54 -25.04
N ILE A 217 -45.42 15.76 -26.35
CA ILE A 217 -45.34 17.09 -26.94
C ILE A 217 -46.68 17.80 -26.82
N GLU A 218 -47.80 17.13 -27.09
CA GLU A 218 -49.13 17.74 -26.97
C GLU A 218 -49.46 18.15 -25.52
N LEU A 219 -49.11 17.32 -24.55
CA LEU A 219 -49.27 17.60 -23.13
C LEU A 219 -48.48 18.85 -22.73
N ILE A 220 -47.20 18.92 -23.09
CA ILE A 220 -46.34 20.07 -22.79
C ILE A 220 -46.88 21.36 -23.42
N LYS A 221 -47.38 21.28 -24.68
CA LYS A 221 -47.97 22.45 -25.38
C LYS A 221 -49.26 22.94 -24.74
N LYS A 222 -50.07 22.06 -24.15
CA LYS A 222 -51.34 22.38 -23.50
C LYS A 222 -51.20 22.87 -22.07
N ALA A 223 -50.10 22.56 -21.41
CA ALA A 223 -49.84 22.94 -20.02
C ALA A 223 -49.70 24.47 -19.86
N ALA A 224 -50.25 25.00 -18.77
CA ALA A 224 -50.21 26.45 -18.49
C ALA A 224 -48.81 26.94 -18.04
N ASN A 225 -48.04 26.07 -17.40
CA ASN A 225 -46.69 26.34 -16.91
C ASN A 225 -45.87 25.04 -16.77
N PRO A 226 -44.54 25.12 -16.59
CA PRO A 226 -43.69 23.93 -16.47
C PRO A 226 -44.04 23.03 -15.27
N ALA A 227 -44.52 23.58 -14.16
CA ALA A 227 -44.93 22.82 -13.00
C ALA A 227 -46.20 22.00 -13.26
N ASP A 228 -47.13 22.55 -14.01
CA ASP A 228 -48.34 21.87 -14.46
C ASP A 228 -48.01 20.76 -15.46
N ALA A 229 -47.15 21.02 -16.45
CA ALA A 229 -46.66 20.00 -17.35
C ALA A 229 -46.03 18.80 -16.61
N ARG A 230 -45.18 19.11 -15.65
CA ARG A 230 -44.53 18.07 -14.81
C ARG A 230 -45.56 17.23 -14.00
N SER A 231 -46.52 17.86 -13.37
CA SER A 231 -47.56 17.18 -12.61
C SER A 231 -48.44 16.27 -13.49
N GLN A 232 -48.74 16.69 -14.69
CA GLN A 232 -49.48 15.90 -15.68
C GLN A 232 -48.66 14.73 -16.22
N LEU A 233 -47.37 14.92 -16.48
CA LEU A 233 -46.44 13.84 -16.90
C LEU A 233 -46.31 12.74 -15.83
N LEU A 234 -46.27 13.11 -14.54
CA LEU A 234 -46.21 12.21 -13.41
C LEU A 234 -47.52 11.44 -13.17
N ALA A 235 -48.67 12.10 -13.41
CA ALA A 235 -49.99 11.52 -13.16
C ALA A 235 -50.43 10.48 -14.21
N GLN A 236 -49.85 10.53 -15.40
CA GLN A 236 -50.24 9.70 -16.55
C GLN A 236 -49.41 8.40 -16.60
N SER A 237 -50.07 7.32 -17.06
CA SER A 237 -49.36 6.05 -17.38
C SER A 237 -49.00 6.07 -18.87
N TRP A 238 -47.75 5.71 -19.18
CA TRP A 238 -47.13 5.72 -20.48
C TRP A 238 -46.87 4.33 -21.04
N ASN A 239 -46.88 4.18 -22.37
CA ASN A 239 -46.47 2.96 -22.99
C ASN A 239 -44.96 2.73 -22.74
N PRO A 240 -44.54 1.62 -22.09
CA PRO A 240 -43.16 1.40 -21.75
C PRO A 240 -42.25 1.16 -22.96
N GLY A 241 -42.77 0.82 -24.12
CA GLY A 241 -41.99 0.55 -25.33
C GLY A 241 -40.89 -0.52 -25.08
N VAL A 242 -39.67 -0.21 -25.47
CA VAL A 242 -38.51 -1.11 -25.38
C VAL A 242 -38.06 -1.32 -23.92
N VAL A 243 -38.43 -0.41 -22.99
CA VAL A 243 -38.01 -0.44 -21.58
C VAL A 243 -38.52 -1.70 -20.90
N SER A 244 -39.71 -2.20 -21.24
CA SER A 244 -40.26 -3.46 -20.68
C SER A 244 -39.33 -4.66 -20.93
N GLN A 245 -38.76 -4.76 -22.14
CA GLN A 245 -37.83 -5.83 -22.49
C GLN A 245 -36.48 -5.70 -21.79
N MET A 246 -35.99 -4.44 -21.64
CA MET A 246 -34.75 -4.16 -20.93
C MET A 246 -34.86 -4.51 -19.45
N LEU A 247 -35.97 -4.19 -18.81
CA LEU A 247 -36.23 -4.48 -17.39
C LEU A 247 -36.39 -5.99 -17.14
N ILE A 248 -36.99 -6.73 -18.06
CA ILE A 248 -37.10 -8.20 -17.98
C ILE A 248 -35.70 -8.82 -18.08
N ALA A 249 -34.86 -8.35 -19.01
CA ALA A 249 -33.51 -8.86 -19.18
C ALA A 249 -32.62 -8.57 -17.93
N SER A 250 -32.79 -7.42 -17.28
CA SER A 250 -32.01 -7.07 -16.08
C SER A 250 -32.45 -7.85 -14.83
N LYS A 251 -33.70 -8.29 -14.71
CA LYS A 251 -34.19 -9.06 -13.57
C LYS A 251 -33.59 -10.48 -13.46
N VAL A 252 -33.06 -11.02 -14.54
CA VAL A 252 -32.46 -12.38 -14.54
C VAL A 252 -31.15 -12.42 -13.75
N GLU A 253 -30.47 -11.28 -13.55
CA GLU A 253 -29.21 -11.19 -12.81
C GLU A 253 -29.34 -10.70 -11.36
N GLU A 254 -30.55 -10.34 -10.92
CA GLU A 254 -30.76 -9.62 -9.63
C GLU A 254 -30.85 -10.52 -8.38
N SER A 255 -30.65 -11.81 -8.48
CA SER A 255 -30.82 -12.76 -7.34
C SER A 255 -29.80 -12.64 -6.19
N ALA A 256 -28.88 -11.66 -6.22
CA ALA A 256 -27.77 -11.57 -5.26
C ALA A 256 -27.69 -10.27 -4.41
N VAL A 257 -28.56 -9.27 -4.60
CA VAL A 257 -28.47 -7.99 -3.85
C VAL A 257 -29.85 -7.49 -3.47
N ASP A 258 -30.41 -8.09 -2.41
CA ASP A 258 -31.79 -7.90 -1.94
C ASP A 258 -32.16 -6.55 -1.31
N ASP A 259 -31.26 -5.57 -1.20
CA ASP A 259 -31.50 -4.38 -0.36
C ASP A 259 -31.66 -3.05 -1.13
N ILE A 260 -31.73 -3.07 -2.44
CA ILE A 260 -32.03 -1.86 -3.22
C ILE A 260 -33.27 -2.15 -4.04
N ALA A 261 -34.45 -2.00 -3.43
CA ALA A 261 -35.71 -1.95 -4.14
C ALA A 261 -35.63 -0.86 -5.21
N SER A 262 -35.38 -1.26 -6.45
CA SER A 262 -35.55 -0.41 -7.60
C SER A 262 -37.05 -0.31 -7.81
N ASP A 263 -37.63 0.81 -7.40
CA ASP A 263 -38.95 1.20 -7.83
C ASP A 263 -38.85 1.55 -9.32
N TYR A 264 -38.75 0.50 -10.14
CA TYR A 264 -38.89 0.64 -11.60
C TYR A 264 -40.30 1.14 -11.83
N GLY A 265 -40.48 2.26 -12.52
CA GLY A 265 -41.75 2.90 -12.75
C GLY A 265 -42.80 2.06 -13.50
N MET A 266 -42.60 0.74 -13.65
CA MET A 266 -43.56 -0.20 -14.24
C MET A 266 -44.76 -0.39 -13.30
N VAL A 267 -45.97 -0.14 -13.82
CA VAL A 267 -47.24 -0.37 -13.20
C VAL A 267 -48.08 -1.32 -14.05
N GLU A 268 -49.16 -1.88 -13.51
CA GLU A 268 -50.03 -2.84 -14.22
C GLU A 268 -50.46 -2.35 -15.60
N ASP A 269 -50.70 -1.04 -15.76
CA ASP A 269 -51.18 -0.43 -17.00
C ASP A 269 -50.13 0.36 -17.76
N GLY A 270 -48.80 0.15 -17.53
CA GLY A 270 -47.77 0.86 -18.27
C GLY A 270 -46.58 1.28 -17.44
N TYR A 271 -45.99 2.45 -17.70
CA TYR A 271 -44.85 3.03 -17.03
C TYR A 271 -45.18 4.40 -16.43
N ARG A 272 -44.91 4.65 -15.17
CA ARG A 272 -45.02 5.97 -14.54
C ARG A 272 -43.65 6.60 -14.42
N LEU A 273 -43.55 7.84 -14.89
CA LEU A 273 -42.33 8.63 -14.72
C LEU A 273 -42.13 9.00 -13.23
N SER A 274 -40.88 8.95 -12.77
CA SER A 274 -40.51 9.48 -11.47
C SER A 274 -40.25 11.00 -11.53
N GLU A 275 -40.17 11.66 -10.37
CA GLU A 275 -39.85 13.08 -10.29
C GLU A 275 -38.52 13.47 -10.93
N VAL A 276 -37.55 12.57 -11.01
CA VAL A 276 -36.23 12.78 -11.61
C VAL A 276 -36.29 12.63 -13.14
N GLN A 277 -37.29 11.88 -13.65
CA GLN A 277 -37.48 11.63 -15.07
C GLN A 277 -38.37 12.68 -15.73
N ALA A 278 -39.31 13.28 -15.02
CA ALA A 278 -40.21 14.37 -15.46
C ALA A 278 -39.56 15.74 -15.23
#